data_e49dd91f19a807128018870267d5c95a
#
_entry.id   e49dd91f19a807128018870267d5c95a
#
_cell.length_a   1.000
_cell.length_b   1.000
_cell.length_c   1.000
_cell.angle_alpha   90.00
_cell.angle_beta   90.00
_cell.angle_gamma   90.00
#
_symmetry.space_group_name_H-M   'P 1'
#
loop_
_entity.id
_entity.type
_entity.pdbx_description
1 polymer ?
#
loop_
_entity_poly.entity_id
_entity_poly.type
_entity_poly.pdbx_seq_one_letter_code
_entity_poly.pdbx_strand_id
1 'polypeptide(L)'
;MKELNRTVPFLRIALIWHVFVLQLCAADTFIPFQEASEVPDDVVELWQDYDARREPLEVQIIKEWKTDDVITRYVTFKVGTFKGSDARLAAYFSFPNHPQKHAAFVWSHGGGQRAQKERGIYFAKQGFATLDINWLGRPLEADIQVNTDWGKVDPTQGPQFYSKALRKSWKRNLQPDDYSIDPIASPRNANWFLLAVAARRAITFLEEQPEVDRERIGFAGYSMGGMITALTAIDSRVRAVVPFVGGTGFKYVDFPGRIEGSSIRQHFRNLELYQSTIDASVYWPLVTCPVLFISSSNDFHSTFERIYQSLALLRHPNWRVSTNVHQNHGPGPEQWVLLNLWFNQYLKDIEEDIPETPPSTFKISGNSATFTVTPGQQERLVDTEVYYSYDPNSRTRFWISADTKRSASTWSAELPVHERLPLYVFALCRYQLRKSVQLQHDHTSTFVLNSLEHSIIPKSVDLNVLATLPKTRTVFEDFDDGIQDWSTRDNRSIKTYKFQSPDLDRSNDKKLSLTINPLGKKLRLRINLESQFLSRPNNLGKFSYTREINGNKAQTVVIDRDDFKNADGKTVEWPKIATCEITIVDQETQAKLDLTQTAGHEILRKIELID
;
A
#
# COMPACT_ATOMS: atom_id res chain seq x y z
N MET A 1 55.81 85.73 35.67
CA MET A 1 56.23 85.02 36.85
C MET A 1 55.05 84.32 37.45
N LYS A 2 55.08 83.07 37.57
CA LYS A 2 54.06 82.12 38.01
C LYS A 2 52.96 81.84 37.03
N GLU A 3 53.18 80.82 36.24
CA GLU A 3 52.22 80.05 35.44
C GLU A 3 51.23 79.33 36.34
N LEU A 4 49.97 79.40 35.98
CA LEU A 4 48.93 78.56 36.60
C LEU A 4 48.48 77.57 35.55
N ASN A 5 48.93 76.32 35.69
CA ASN A 5 48.38 75.15 35.00
C ASN A 5 46.98 74.84 35.50
N ARG A 6 45.99 74.90 34.63
CA ARG A 6 44.65 74.33 34.87
C ARG A 6 44.48 73.08 34.02
N THR A 7 44.56 71.92 34.63
CA THR A 7 44.16 70.62 34.08
C THR A 7 42.63 70.49 34.09
N VAL A 8 42.06 70.24 32.89
CA VAL A 8 40.63 69.85 32.68
C VAL A 8 40.50 68.38 32.64
N PRO A 9 39.67 67.68 33.45
CA PRO A 9 39.48 66.23 33.35
C PRO A 9 38.55 65.90 32.14
N PHE A 10 39.03 65.10 31.20
CA PHE A 10 38.22 64.49 30.14
C PHE A 10 37.29 63.40 30.73
N LEU A 11 35.99 63.67 30.70
CA LEU A 11 34.94 62.70 31.01
C LEU A 11 34.78 61.77 29.81
N ARG A 12 35.25 60.54 29.89
CA ARG A 12 34.98 59.50 28.90
C ARG A 12 33.59 58.94 29.14
N ILE A 13 32.60 59.32 28.29
CA ILE A 13 31.29 58.72 28.20
C ILE A 13 31.47 57.43 27.39
N ALA A 14 31.44 56.26 28.05
CA ALA A 14 31.37 54.95 27.42
C ALA A 14 29.90 54.73 26.97
N LEU A 15 29.64 54.88 25.68
CA LEU A 15 28.37 54.48 25.07
C LEU A 15 28.33 52.96 24.98
N ILE A 16 27.60 52.31 25.90
CA ILE A 16 27.32 50.88 25.83
C ILE A 16 26.20 50.68 24.85
N TRP A 17 26.53 50.25 23.64
CA TRP A 17 25.56 49.78 22.65
C TRP A 17 25.09 48.39 23.12
N HIS A 18 23.87 48.33 23.69
CA HIS A 18 23.15 47.06 23.84
C HIS A 18 22.59 46.71 22.46
N VAL A 19 23.26 45.81 21.78
CA VAL A 19 22.70 45.12 20.62
C VAL A 19 21.65 44.16 21.15
N PHE A 20 20.40 44.60 21.15
CA PHE A 20 19.26 43.66 21.26
C PHE A 20 19.24 42.85 19.97
N VAL A 21 19.82 41.64 20.01
CA VAL A 21 19.51 40.59 19.03
C VAL A 21 18.09 40.16 19.34
N LEU A 22 17.13 40.80 18.68
CA LEU A 22 15.79 40.22 18.54
C LEU A 22 15.98 38.92 17.79
N GLN A 23 16.03 37.81 18.54
CA GLN A 23 15.76 36.51 17.99
C GLN A 23 14.29 36.57 17.49
N LEU A 24 14.12 36.88 16.20
CA LEU A 24 12.86 36.63 15.53
C LEU A 24 12.66 35.13 15.62
N CYS A 25 11.92 34.65 16.63
CA CYS A 25 11.34 33.31 16.58
C CYS A 25 10.55 33.25 15.28
N ALA A 26 10.93 32.36 14.37
CA ALA A 26 10.14 32.11 13.18
C ALA A 26 8.70 31.81 13.62
N ALA A 27 7.73 32.47 13.00
CA ALA A 27 6.33 32.22 13.30
C ALA A 27 5.99 30.76 12.94
N ASP A 28 5.12 30.13 13.72
CA ASP A 28 4.64 28.79 13.41
C ASP A 28 3.97 28.77 12.02
N THR A 29 4.16 27.67 11.27
CA THR A 29 3.55 27.44 9.95
C THR A 29 2.03 27.52 10.02
N PHE A 30 1.46 27.04 11.13
CA PHE A 30 0.04 27.14 11.43
C PHE A 30 -0.16 27.84 12.78
N ILE A 31 -1.00 28.87 12.80
CA ILE A 31 -1.51 29.43 14.05
C ILE A 31 -2.46 28.39 14.66
N PRO A 32 -2.22 27.91 15.89
CA PRO A 32 -3.09 26.91 16.51
C PRO A 32 -4.52 27.44 16.71
N PHE A 33 -5.52 26.64 16.36
CA PHE A 33 -6.91 26.93 16.67
C PHE A 33 -7.14 26.94 18.18
N GLN A 34 -7.85 27.96 18.67
CA GLN A 34 -8.17 28.11 20.11
C GLN A 34 -9.63 27.76 20.39
N GLU A 35 -10.51 27.99 19.42
CA GLU A 35 -11.95 27.79 19.54
C GLU A 35 -12.49 26.87 18.45
N ALA A 36 -13.57 26.15 18.76
CA ALA A 36 -14.20 25.20 17.83
C ALA A 36 -14.71 25.88 16.54
N SER A 37 -15.06 27.16 16.62
CA SER A 37 -15.51 27.97 15.46
C SER A 37 -14.42 28.26 14.45
N GLU A 38 -13.14 28.07 14.80
CA GLU A 38 -11.99 28.27 13.92
C GLU A 38 -11.63 26.98 13.15
N VAL A 39 -12.17 25.83 13.60
CA VAL A 39 -11.81 24.52 13.05
C VAL A 39 -12.55 24.31 11.72
N PRO A 40 -11.82 24.07 10.60
CA PRO A 40 -12.45 23.79 9.32
C PRO A 40 -13.28 22.50 9.38
N ASP A 41 -14.45 22.51 8.79
CA ASP A 41 -15.37 21.39 8.79
C ASP A 41 -15.34 20.57 7.48
N ASP A 42 -14.63 21.05 6.46
CA ASP A 42 -14.40 20.35 5.20
C ASP A 42 -12.93 20.39 4.73
N VAL A 43 -12.62 19.58 3.71
CA VAL A 43 -11.28 19.45 3.14
C VAL A 43 -10.82 20.71 2.40
N VAL A 44 -11.72 21.50 1.81
CA VAL A 44 -11.37 22.70 1.05
C VAL A 44 -10.93 23.79 2.02
N GLU A 45 -11.70 24.04 3.07
CA GLU A 45 -11.35 24.95 4.15
C GLU A 45 -10.06 24.54 4.86
N LEU A 46 -9.88 23.22 5.10
CA LEU A 46 -8.67 22.70 5.75
C LEU A 46 -7.38 23.12 5.03
N TRP A 47 -7.41 23.22 3.70
CA TRP A 47 -6.25 23.52 2.89
C TRP A 47 -6.23 24.93 2.31
N GLN A 48 -7.26 25.75 2.54
CA GLN A 48 -7.45 27.05 1.90
C GLN A 48 -6.27 28.00 2.12
N ASP A 49 -5.73 28.06 3.33
CA ASP A 49 -4.67 29.01 3.69
C ASP A 49 -3.27 28.39 3.68
N TYR A 50 -3.15 27.14 3.27
CA TYR A 50 -1.85 26.46 3.22
C TYR A 50 -1.16 26.63 1.86
N ASP A 51 -0.06 27.37 1.86
CA ASP A 51 0.86 27.45 0.72
C ASP A 51 2.19 26.77 1.06
N ALA A 52 2.47 25.65 0.38
CA ALA A 52 3.70 24.89 0.58
C ALA A 52 4.98 25.62 0.13
N ARG A 53 4.87 26.74 -0.58
CA ARG A 53 6.00 27.59 -1.04
C ARG A 53 6.29 28.75 -0.10
N ARG A 54 5.43 29.04 0.89
CA ARG A 54 5.52 30.23 1.75
C ARG A 54 6.83 30.31 2.52
N GLU A 55 7.28 29.18 3.06
CA GLU A 55 8.51 29.15 3.86
C GLU A 55 9.69 28.59 3.05
N PRO A 56 10.91 29.11 3.23
CA PRO A 56 12.10 28.51 2.64
C PRO A 56 12.27 27.03 3.04
N LEU A 57 12.77 26.23 2.12
CA LEU A 57 13.04 24.80 2.40
C LEU A 57 14.31 24.59 3.23
N GLU A 58 15.22 25.55 3.25
CA GLU A 58 16.50 25.44 3.95
C GLU A 58 17.20 24.10 3.68
N VAL A 59 17.31 23.74 2.41
CA VAL A 59 17.84 22.46 1.95
C VAL A 59 19.30 22.30 2.42
N GLN A 60 19.59 21.13 2.99
CA GLN A 60 20.94 20.70 3.34
C GLN A 60 21.29 19.42 2.57
N ILE A 61 22.37 19.45 1.81
CA ILE A 61 22.93 18.26 1.19
C ILE A 61 23.91 17.66 2.19
N ILE A 62 23.56 16.49 2.72
CA ILE A 62 24.33 15.79 3.75
C ILE A 62 25.43 14.94 3.12
N LYS A 63 25.10 14.28 2.00
CA LYS A 63 26.04 13.42 1.27
C LYS A 63 25.62 13.33 -0.20
N GLU A 64 26.59 13.24 -1.09
CA GLU A 64 26.34 13.04 -2.53
C GLU A 64 27.14 11.81 -2.99
N TRP A 65 26.50 10.99 -3.81
CA TRP A 65 27.11 9.91 -4.57
C TRP A 65 26.94 10.19 -6.05
N LYS A 66 27.98 10.02 -6.80
CA LYS A 66 27.98 10.27 -8.24
C LYS A 66 28.59 9.08 -8.97
N THR A 67 27.87 8.62 -9.99
CA THR A 67 28.35 7.68 -11.01
C THR A 67 28.31 8.37 -12.37
N ASP A 68 28.74 7.68 -13.41
CA ASP A 68 28.69 8.22 -14.79
C ASP A 68 27.24 8.54 -15.19
N ASP A 69 26.28 7.72 -14.76
CA ASP A 69 24.87 7.81 -15.18
C ASP A 69 23.96 8.55 -14.18
N VAL A 70 24.28 8.53 -12.88
CA VAL A 70 23.33 8.93 -11.82
C VAL A 70 24.04 9.73 -10.73
N ILE A 71 23.38 10.80 -10.28
CA ILE A 71 23.70 11.51 -9.04
C ILE A 71 22.61 11.22 -8.02
N THR A 72 23.03 10.89 -6.79
CA THR A 72 22.12 10.72 -5.65
C THR A 72 22.61 11.59 -4.49
N ARG A 73 21.70 12.40 -3.94
CA ARG A 73 21.94 13.25 -2.77
C ARG A 73 21.11 12.76 -1.58
N TYR A 74 21.75 12.60 -0.45
CA TYR A 74 21.06 12.55 0.82
C TYR A 74 20.82 13.98 1.27
N VAL A 75 19.56 14.35 1.41
CA VAL A 75 19.16 15.72 1.72
C VAL A 75 18.26 15.77 2.94
N THR A 76 18.26 16.93 3.62
CA THR A 76 17.18 17.31 4.53
C THR A 76 16.62 18.66 4.12
N PHE A 77 15.33 18.86 4.36
CA PHE A 77 14.66 20.14 4.10
C PHE A 77 13.56 20.40 5.14
N LYS A 78 13.25 21.66 5.34
CA LYS A 78 12.26 22.12 6.31
C LYS A 78 10.84 21.79 5.82
N VAL A 79 10.05 21.15 6.68
CA VAL A 79 8.62 20.91 6.50
C VAL A 79 7.81 22.12 6.96
N GLY A 80 8.18 22.68 8.09
CA GLY A 80 7.56 23.86 8.70
C GLY A 80 8.08 24.08 10.11
N THR A 81 7.60 25.14 10.76
CA THR A 81 7.83 25.41 12.18
C THR A 81 6.54 25.12 12.95
N PHE A 82 6.59 24.27 13.96
CA PHE A 82 5.44 23.86 14.75
C PHE A 82 5.77 23.98 16.24
N LYS A 83 4.94 24.67 17.00
CA LYS A 83 5.15 24.90 18.45
C LYS A 83 6.54 25.48 18.73
N GLY A 84 7.00 26.40 17.84
CA GLY A 84 8.31 27.05 17.92
C GLY A 84 9.50 26.11 17.70
N SER A 85 9.32 25.01 16.97
CA SER A 85 10.38 24.07 16.62
C SER A 85 10.27 23.67 15.14
N ASP A 86 11.39 23.68 14.42
CA ASP A 86 11.43 23.25 13.04
C ASP A 86 11.25 21.74 12.91
N ALA A 87 10.41 21.33 11.96
CA ALA A 87 10.31 19.97 11.49
C ALA A 87 11.07 19.84 10.16
N ARG A 88 11.93 18.83 10.04
CA ARG A 88 12.77 18.59 8.86
C ARG A 88 12.58 17.16 8.37
N LEU A 89 12.51 17.01 7.05
CA LEU A 89 12.35 15.71 6.38
C LEU A 89 13.66 15.31 5.69
N ALA A 90 14.12 14.09 5.94
CA ALA A 90 15.22 13.49 5.20
C ALA A 90 14.71 12.76 3.96
N ALA A 91 15.53 12.73 2.90
CA ALA A 91 15.18 12.06 1.66
C ALA A 91 16.43 11.67 0.85
N TYR A 92 16.26 10.72 -0.08
CA TYR A 92 17.18 10.55 -1.19
C TYR A 92 16.64 11.26 -2.42
N PHE A 93 17.41 12.18 -2.99
CA PHE A 93 17.14 12.82 -4.25
C PHE A 93 18.09 12.25 -5.31
N SER A 94 17.56 11.49 -6.27
CA SER A 94 18.33 10.83 -7.33
C SER A 94 17.87 11.31 -8.69
N PHE A 95 18.81 11.59 -9.59
CA PHE A 95 18.52 12.06 -10.93
C PHE A 95 19.60 11.64 -11.93
N PRO A 96 19.31 11.63 -13.25
CA PRO A 96 20.30 11.35 -14.27
C PRO A 96 21.44 12.36 -14.24
N ASN A 97 22.69 11.90 -14.36
CA ASN A 97 23.86 12.77 -14.48
C ASN A 97 23.95 13.37 -15.90
N HIS A 98 22.98 14.19 -16.26
CA HIS A 98 22.84 14.79 -17.56
C HIS A 98 22.31 16.25 -17.41
N PRO A 99 22.76 17.22 -18.24
CA PRO A 99 22.47 18.64 -18.04
C PRO A 99 21.02 19.07 -18.34
N GLN A 100 20.19 18.23 -18.95
CA GLN A 100 18.79 18.55 -19.21
C GLN A 100 17.91 18.42 -17.96
N LYS A 101 16.77 19.10 -17.95
CA LYS A 101 15.75 18.92 -16.92
C LYS A 101 14.98 17.63 -17.12
N HIS A 102 14.64 16.98 -16.02
CA HIS A 102 13.97 15.69 -16.01
C HIS A 102 12.56 15.78 -15.44
N ALA A 103 11.65 15.00 -15.97
CA ALA A 103 10.39 14.69 -15.30
C ALA A 103 10.70 14.07 -13.92
N ALA A 104 9.92 14.41 -12.91
CA ALA A 104 10.23 14.01 -11.54
C ALA A 104 9.02 13.42 -10.82
N PHE A 105 9.26 12.68 -9.76
CA PHE A 105 8.19 12.31 -8.83
C PHE A 105 8.69 12.12 -7.41
N VAL A 106 7.78 12.32 -6.46
CA VAL A 106 7.99 11.97 -5.06
C VAL A 106 7.56 10.53 -4.85
N TRP A 107 8.40 9.76 -4.17
CA TRP A 107 8.03 8.45 -3.63
C TRP A 107 7.85 8.51 -2.12
N SER A 108 6.74 7.98 -1.61
CA SER A 108 6.45 7.86 -0.20
C SER A 108 6.35 6.39 0.21
N HIS A 109 7.21 5.95 1.12
CA HIS A 109 7.27 4.55 1.57
C HIS A 109 6.09 4.17 2.49
N GLY A 110 5.88 2.86 2.70
CA GLY A 110 4.87 2.33 3.61
C GLY A 110 5.25 2.38 5.08
N GLY A 111 4.30 2.04 5.95
CA GLY A 111 4.53 1.92 7.38
C GLY A 111 5.62 0.89 7.71
N GLY A 112 6.52 1.24 8.65
CA GLY A 112 7.65 0.39 9.02
C GLY A 112 8.80 0.33 8.00
N GLN A 113 8.69 1.01 6.88
CA GLN A 113 9.72 1.09 5.84
C GLN A 113 10.61 2.34 5.99
N ARG A 114 11.42 2.63 5.01
CA ARG A 114 12.29 3.81 4.90
C ARG A 114 12.51 4.15 3.43
N ALA A 115 13.03 5.34 3.16
CA ALA A 115 13.51 5.72 1.84
C ALA A 115 14.64 4.78 1.37
N GLN A 116 14.74 4.57 0.07
CA GLN A 116 15.69 3.64 -0.54
C GLN A 116 16.46 4.32 -1.67
N LYS A 117 17.76 4.40 -1.52
CA LYS A 117 18.66 4.96 -2.53
C LYS A 117 18.60 4.19 -3.86
N GLU A 118 18.52 2.87 -3.79
CA GLU A 118 18.50 1.96 -4.93
C GLU A 118 17.27 2.18 -5.81
N ARG A 119 16.12 2.54 -5.22
CA ARG A 119 14.92 2.92 -5.97
C ARG A 119 15.15 4.17 -6.78
N GLY A 120 15.72 5.21 -6.17
CA GLY A 120 16.06 6.45 -6.85
C GLY A 120 17.04 6.22 -8.00
N ILE A 121 18.08 5.40 -7.81
CA ILE A 121 19.04 5.03 -8.84
C ILE A 121 18.35 4.30 -9.99
N TYR A 122 17.44 3.37 -9.69
CA TYR A 122 16.68 2.65 -10.72
C TYR A 122 15.88 3.62 -11.61
N PHE A 123 15.13 4.54 -11.02
CA PHE A 123 14.33 5.50 -11.79
C PHE A 123 15.17 6.58 -12.48
N ALA A 124 16.31 6.96 -11.90
CA ALA A 124 17.24 7.87 -12.57
C ALA A 124 17.78 7.25 -13.88
N LYS A 125 18.12 5.96 -13.87
CA LYS A 125 18.47 5.22 -15.09
C LYS A 125 17.33 5.12 -16.11
N GLN A 126 16.08 5.27 -15.66
CA GLN A 126 14.91 5.38 -16.54
C GLN A 126 14.64 6.83 -16.99
N GLY A 127 15.49 7.80 -16.60
CA GLY A 127 15.40 9.20 -16.98
C GLY A 127 14.45 10.05 -16.14
N PHE A 128 14.16 9.65 -14.88
CA PHE A 128 13.39 10.45 -13.93
C PHE A 128 14.28 11.03 -12.84
N ALA A 129 13.95 12.21 -12.34
CA ALA A 129 14.39 12.63 -11.03
C ALA A 129 13.41 12.10 -9.97
N THR A 130 13.92 11.57 -8.86
CA THR A 130 13.09 10.95 -7.83
C THR A 130 13.47 11.45 -6.44
N LEU A 131 12.49 11.91 -5.67
CA LEU A 131 12.65 12.23 -4.26
C LEU A 131 11.97 11.16 -3.40
N ASP A 132 12.75 10.25 -2.83
CA ASP A 132 12.27 9.20 -1.91
C ASP A 132 12.30 9.73 -0.48
N ILE A 133 11.15 10.13 0.05
CA ILE A 133 11.04 10.79 1.36
C ILE A 133 11.06 9.80 2.51
N ASN A 134 11.79 10.11 3.57
CA ASN A 134 11.94 9.27 4.78
C ASN A 134 11.06 9.76 5.92
N TRP A 135 9.75 9.87 5.69
CA TRP A 135 8.81 10.45 6.64
C TRP A 135 8.80 9.78 8.03
N LEU A 136 9.17 8.47 8.09
CA LEU A 136 9.21 7.71 9.34
C LEU A 136 10.47 7.95 10.18
N GLY A 137 11.55 8.48 9.59
CA GLY A 137 12.79 8.77 10.29
C GLY A 137 13.62 7.52 10.64
N ARG A 138 13.39 6.37 9.98
CA ARG A 138 14.31 5.22 10.17
C ARG A 138 15.70 5.56 9.62
N PRO A 139 16.79 5.11 10.30
CA PRO A 139 18.14 5.36 9.83
C PRO A 139 18.34 4.94 8.36
N LEU A 140 18.86 5.84 7.55
CA LEU A 140 19.12 5.61 6.13
C LEU A 140 20.53 5.09 5.88
N GLU A 141 21.53 5.73 6.49
CA GLU A 141 22.93 5.39 6.39
C GLU A 141 23.49 5.08 7.79
N ALA A 142 24.36 4.09 7.88
CA ALA A 142 24.90 3.65 9.18
C ALA A 142 25.84 4.68 9.83
N ASP A 143 26.51 5.49 9.02
CA ASP A 143 27.50 6.48 9.42
C ASP A 143 26.94 7.90 9.54
N ILE A 144 25.66 8.12 9.27
CA ILE A 144 25.00 9.44 9.27
C ILE A 144 23.91 9.50 10.33
N GLN A 145 24.07 10.40 11.29
CA GLN A 145 23.08 10.60 12.37
C GLN A 145 21.94 11.56 11.95
N VAL A 146 22.20 12.48 11.01
CA VAL A 146 21.18 13.41 10.52
C VAL A 146 20.06 12.63 9.83
N ASN A 147 18.82 12.91 10.20
CA ASN A 147 17.64 12.20 9.68
C ASN A 147 16.41 13.09 9.75
N THR A 148 15.25 12.55 9.45
CA THR A 148 13.94 13.22 9.71
C THR A 148 13.81 13.51 11.19
N ASP A 149 13.53 14.76 11.48
CA ASP A 149 13.22 15.26 12.82
C ASP A 149 11.93 16.08 12.75
N TRP A 150 10.90 15.63 13.45
CA TRP A 150 9.61 16.29 13.48
C TRP A 150 9.51 17.38 14.56
N GLY A 151 10.59 17.63 15.31
CA GLY A 151 10.61 18.62 16.38
C GLY A 151 9.61 18.28 17.50
N LYS A 152 8.72 19.23 17.80
CA LYS A 152 7.69 19.08 18.85
C LYS A 152 6.39 18.42 18.38
N VAL A 153 6.22 18.19 17.09
CA VAL A 153 5.11 17.42 16.51
C VAL A 153 5.69 16.15 15.91
N ASP A 154 4.94 15.06 15.93
CA ASP A 154 5.46 13.80 15.42
C ASP A 154 4.36 12.94 14.83
N PRO A 155 4.13 12.93 13.51
CA PRO A 155 3.14 12.11 12.84
C PRO A 155 3.55 10.64 12.66
N THR A 156 4.74 10.24 13.11
CA THR A 156 5.23 8.87 12.98
C THR A 156 4.52 7.92 13.94
N GLN A 157 4.77 6.65 13.87
CA GLN A 157 4.04 5.63 14.64
C GLN A 157 4.97 4.54 15.14
N GLY A 158 4.88 4.18 16.37
CA GLY A 158 5.45 2.95 16.86
C GLY A 158 6.70 3.08 17.73
N PRO A 159 7.04 2.07 18.53
CA PRO A 159 7.94 2.19 19.67
C PRO A 159 9.42 2.33 19.32
N GLN A 160 9.87 1.74 18.25
CA GLN A 160 11.22 1.96 17.70
C GLN A 160 11.20 2.80 16.43
N PHE A 161 10.05 2.93 15.81
CA PHE A 161 9.79 3.71 14.62
C PHE A 161 8.65 4.68 14.82
N TYR A 162 7.93 4.53 15.92
CA TYR A 162 6.72 5.24 16.24
C TYR A 162 6.74 5.50 17.74
N SER A 163 6.78 6.72 18.17
CA SER A 163 6.72 7.05 19.60
C SER A 163 5.42 6.57 20.24
N LYS A 164 5.41 6.38 21.56
CA LYS A 164 4.18 6.01 22.29
C LYS A 164 3.03 7.00 22.07
N ALA A 165 3.35 8.25 21.86
CA ALA A 165 2.40 9.32 21.66
C ALA A 165 1.67 9.19 20.33
N LEU A 166 2.35 8.82 19.28
CA LEU A 166 1.77 8.64 17.96
C LEU A 166 0.82 7.48 17.87
N ARG A 167 0.99 6.45 18.66
CA ARG A 167 -0.04 5.44 18.79
C ARG A 167 -1.37 5.99 19.28
N LYS A 168 -1.39 7.14 19.95
CA LYS A 168 -2.63 7.81 20.36
C LYS A 168 -3.23 8.61 19.20
N SER A 169 -2.45 9.40 18.49
CA SER A 169 -2.90 10.17 17.30
C SER A 169 -3.19 9.28 16.10
N TRP A 170 -2.45 8.19 15.93
CA TRP A 170 -2.72 7.17 14.92
C TRP A 170 -4.08 6.50 15.04
N LYS A 171 -4.71 6.56 16.16
CA LYS A 171 -6.05 6.02 16.38
C LYS A 171 -7.16 6.79 15.65
N ARG A 172 -6.82 7.56 14.61
CA ARG A 172 -7.80 8.36 13.85
C ARG A 172 -8.63 9.22 14.81
N ASN A 173 -7.94 9.77 15.77
CA ASN A 173 -8.50 10.59 16.82
C ASN A 173 -8.03 12.02 16.59
N LEU A 174 -8.95 12.94 16.37
CA LEU A 174 -8.66 14.35 16.14
C LEU A 174 -8.45 15.12 17.45
N GLN A 175 -8.45 14.42 18.59
CA GLN A 175 -8.22 15.03 19.90
C GLN A 175 -6.77 15.47 20.07
N PRO A 176 -6.53 16.57 20.81
CA PRO A 176 -5.19 17.04 21.09
C PRO A 176 -4.38 16.04 21.96
N ASP A 177 -3.08 16.06 21.77
CA ASP A 177 -2.08 15.44 22.64
C ASP A 177 -0.79 16.28 22.62
N ASP A 178 0.26 15.79 23.31
CA ASP A 178 1.54 16.52 23.43
C ASP A 178 2.22 16.80 22.07
N TYR A 179 1.89 16.03 21.03
CA TYR A 179 2.51 16.06 19.69
C TYR A 179 1.60 16.60 18.61
N SER A 180 0.38 17.00 18.95
CA SER A 180 -0.56 17.62 18.01
C SER A 180 -0.29 19.11 17.83
N ILE A 181 -0.79 19.69 16.73
CA ILE A 181 -0.67 21.11 16.44
C ILE A 181 -1.62 21.92 17.33
N ASP A 182 -2.90 21.55 17.30
CA ASP A 182 -3.96 22.32 17.94
C ASP A 182 -4.26 21.82 19.37
N PRO A 183 -4.52 22.73 20.32
CA PRO A 183 -4.88 22.38 21.70
C PRO A 183 -6.32 21.87 21.84
N ILE A 184 -7.11 21.93 20.78
CA ILE A 184 -8.49 21.45 20.70
C ILE A 184 -8.63 20.35 19.64
N ALA A 185 -9.79 19.69 19.58
CA ALA A 185 -10.06 18.69 18.54
C ALA A 185 -10.06 19.34 17.15
N SER A 186 -9.21 18.86 16.27
CA SER A 186 -8.98 19.45 14.95
C SER A 186 -8.49 18.41 13.93
N PRO A 187 -8.83 18.54 12.64
CA PRO A 187 -8.26 17.70 11.59
C PRO A 187 -6.73 17.83 11.48
N ARG A 188 -6.13 18.98 11.88
CA ARG A 188 -4.68 19.16 11.89
C ARG A 188 -3.94 18.32 12.94
N ASN A 189 -4.67 17.75 13.91
CA ASN A 189 -4.13 16.79 14.88
C ASN A 189 -4.05 15.36 14.34
N ALA A 190 -4.64 15.09 13.16
CA ALA A 190 -4.44 13.82 12.47
C ALA A 190 -3.01 13.75 11.91
N ASN A 191 -2.33 12.63 12.15
CA ASN A 191 -1.00 12.39 11.57
C ASN A 191 -1.00 12.50 10.03
N TRP A 192 -2.10 12.14 9.38
CA TRP A 192 -2.27 12.26 7.93
C TRP A 192 -2.14 13.69 7.42
N PHE A 193 -2.59 14.67 8.20
CA PHE A 193 -2.45 16.07 7.86
C PHE A 193 -0.97 16.48 7.77
N LEU A 194 -0.19 16.22 8.82
CA LEU A 194 1.25 16.55 8.82
C LEU A 194 2.03 15.80 7.75
N LEU A 195 1.68 14.54 7.48
CA LEU A 195 2.30 13.77 6.40
C LEU A 195 1.96 14.33 5.02
N ALA A 196 0.74 14.83 4.81
CA ALA A 196 0.36 15.52 3.58
C ALA A 196 1.05 16.89 3.44
N VAL A 197 1.23 17.64 4.54
CA VAL A 197 2.06 18.86 4.57
C VAL A 197 3.48 18.54 4.10
N ALA A 198 4.11 17.52 4.68
CA ALA A 198 5.47 17.11 4.28
C ALA A 198 5.55 16.66 2.82
N ALA A 199 4.54 15.95 2.32
CA ALA A 199 4.46 15.54 0.92
C ALA A 199 4.36 16.74 -0.04
N ARG A 200 3.57 17.76 0.30
CA ARG A 200 3.49 19.00 -0.50
C ARG A 200 4.79 19.81 -0.44
N ARG A 201 5.50 19.80 0.69
CA ARG A 201 6.85 20.39 0.80
C ARG A 201 7.88 19.61 -0.04
N ALA A 202 7.73 18.29 -0.14
CA ALA A 202 8.55 17.46 -1.03
C ALA A 202 8.32 17.81 -2.52
N ILE A 203 7.08 18.13 -2.91
CA ILE A 203 6.80 18.68 -4.26
C ILE A 203 7.50 20.02 -4.45
N THR A 204 7.45 20.92 -3.47
CA THR A 204 8.18 22.20 -3.51
C THR A 204 9.69 21.99 -3.64
N PHE A 205 10.24 20.99 -2.92
CA PHE A 205 11.65 20.64 -3.09
C PHE A 205 11.97 20.27 -4.55
N LEU A 206 11.19 19.41 -5.18
CA LEU A 206 11.41 19.06 -6.60
C LEU A 206 11.26 20.27 -7.52
N GLU A 207 10.27 21.10 -7.28
CA GLU A 207 9.99 22.31 -8.08
C GLU A 207 11.18 23.31 -8.07
N GLU A 208 11.92 23.39 -6.97
CA GLU A 208 13.06 24.27 -6.79
C GLU A 208 14.39 23.69 -7.34
N GLN A 209 14.45 22.38 -7.68
CA GLN A 209 15.70 21.80 -8.16
C GLN A 209 15.98 22.17 -9.61
N PRO A 210 17.21 22.59 -9.96
CA PRO A 210 17.58 22.94 -11.33
C PRO A 210 17.53 21.74 -12.29
N GLU A 211 17.66 20.54 -11.79
CA GLU A 211 17.61 19.28 -12.55
C GLU A 211 16.18 18.83 -12.90
N VAL A 212 15.15 19.48 -12.32
CA VAL A 212 13.76 19.07 -12.44
C VAL A 212 12.98 19.97 -13.40
N ASP A 213 12.17 19.37 -14.26
CA ASP A 213 11.10 20.05 -14.97
C ASP A 213 9.88 20.18 -14.05
N ARG A 214 9.68 21.36 -13.49
CA ARG A 214 8.62 21.65 -12.51
C ARG A 214 7.19 21.45 -13.03
N GLU A 215 7.00 21.43 -14.35
CA GLU A 215 5.70 21.20 -14.97
C GLU A 215 5.39 19.69 -15.11
N ARG A 216 6.33 18.82 -14.74
CA ARG A 216 6.27 17.36 -14.94
C ARG A 216 6.55 16.59 -13.66
N ILE A 217 5.79 16.91 -12.60
CA ILE A 217 5.95 16.29 -11.27
C ILE A 217 4.80 15.32 -11.02
N GLY A 218 5.14 14.09 -10.62
CA GLY A 218 4.21 13.06 -10.18
C GLY A 218 4.35 12.73 -8.70
N PHE A 219 3.44 11.89 -8.22
CA PHE A 219 3.50 11.36 -6.85
C PHE A 219 3.11 9.88 -6.81
N ALA A 220 3.89 9.07 -6.12
CA ALA A 220 3.58 7.66 -5.88
C ALA A 220 3.91 7.26 -4.46
N GLY A 221 3.24 6.24 -3.94
CA GLY A 221 3.55 5.76 -2.60
C GLY A 221 2.92 4.42 -2.26
N TYR A 222 3.55 3.71 -1.35
CA TYR A 222 3.21 2.34 -0.98
C TYR A 222 2.50 2.29 0.38
N SER A 223 1.36 1.60 0.48
CA SER A 223 0.63 1.39 1.74
C SER A 223 0.24 2.71 2.41
N MET A 224 0.87 3.07 3.52
CA MET A 224 0.71 4.41 4.11
C MET A 224 1.13 5.51 3.13
N GLY A 225 2.18 5.29 2.35
CA GLY A 225 2.56 6.19 1.26
C GLY A 225 1.47 6.32 0.19
N GLY A 226 0.70 5.25 -0.08
CA GLY A 226 -0.47 5.30 -0.94
C GLY A 226 -1.59 6.20 -0.38
N MET A 227 -1.79 6.19 0.94
CA MET A 227 -2.70 7.15 1.59
C MET A 227 -2.18 8.59 1.47
N ILE A 228 -0.89 8.82 1.71
CA ILE A 228 -0.26 10.13 1.52
C ILE A 228 -0.42 10.59 0.05
N THR A 229 -0.27 9.65 -0.92
CA THR A 229 -0.50 9.94 -2.35
C THR A 229 -1.91 10.47 -2.59
N ALA A 230 -2.94 9.82 -2.05
CA ALA A 230 -4.33 10.26 -2.22
C ALA A 230 -4.59 11.67 -1.64
N LEU A 231 -4.05 11.96 -0.44
CA LEU A 231 -4.21 13.27 0.19
C LEU A 231 -3.42 14.38 -0.50
N THR A 232 -2.34 14.00 -1.21
CA THR A 232 -1.48 14.95 -1.93
C THR A 232 -1.95 15.18 -3.38
N ALA A 233 -2.76 14.26 -3.93
CA ALA A 233 -3.21 14.30 -5.32
C ALA A 233 -4.03 15.54 -5.71
N ILE A 234 -4.56 16.28 -4.74
CA ILE A 234 -5.26 17.56 -4.95
C ILE A 234 -4.31 18.75 -5.13
N ASP A 235 -3.00 18.58 -4.95
CA ASP A 235 -2.03 19.63 -5.23
C ASP A 235 -1.92 19.87 -6.75
N SER A 236 -2.21 21.07 -7.18
CA SER A 236 -2.30 21.41 -8.61
C SER A 236 -1.00 21.24 -9.40
N ARG A 237 0.14 21.09 -8.72
CA ARG A 237 1.45 20.82 -9.33
C ARG A 237 1.64 19.35 -9.72
N VAL A 238 0.80 18.46 -9.20
CA VAL A 238 0.89 17.02 -9.47
C VAL A 238 0.21 16.68 -10.79
N ARG A 239 0.96 16.11 -11.73
CA ARG A 239 0.50 15.77 -13.07
C ARG A 239 -0.02 14.33 -13.20
N ALA A 240 0.39 13.43 -12.33
CA ALA A 240 -0.09 12.04 -12.28
C ALA A 240 0.21 11.42 -10.92
N VAL A 241 -0.65 10.50 -10.48
CA VAL A 241 -0.48 9.80 -9.20
C VAL A 241 -0.62 8.30 -9.34
N VAL A 242 0.15 7.59 -8.48
CA VAL A 242 0.07 6.12 -8.39
C VAL A 242 0.04 5.69 -6.92
N PRO A 243 -1.14 5.55 -6.30
CA PRO A 243 -1.27 4.94 -4.99
C PRO A 243 -1.13 3.41 -5.08
N PHE A 244 -0.19 2.85 -4.32
CA PHE A 244 0.01 1.40 -4.19
C PHE A 244 -0.57 0.89 -2.88
N VAL A 245 -1.42 -0.12 -2.92
CA VAL A 245 -1.97 -0.86 -1.75
C VAL A 245 -2.39 0.06 -0.59
N GLY A 246 -2.85 1.25 -0.94
CA GLY A 246 -3.23 2.33 -0.02
C GLY A 246 -3.98 3.43 -0.75
N GLY A 247 -4.55 4.41 -0.05
CA GLY A 247 -5.20 5.57 -0.65
C GLY A 247 -6.71 5.44 -0.87
N THR A 248 -7.33 4.32 -0.49
CA THR A 248 -8.79 4.21 -0.53
C THR A 248 -9.44 5.05 0.55
N GLY A 249 -10.57 5.66 0.23
CA GLY A 249 -11.50 6.28 1.18
C GLY A 249 -12.38 5.28 1.93
N PHE A 250 -13.40 5.81 2.61
CA PHE A 250 -14.42 5.03 3.33
C PHE A 250 -13.86 4.12 4.42
N LYS A 251 -12.74 4.50 5.03
CA LYS A 251 -12.08 3.70 6.08
C LYS A 251 -12.93 3.49 7.34
N TYR A 252 -13.95 4.29 7.51
CA TYR A 252 -14.92 4.26 8.61
C TYR A 252 -16.13 3.35 8.32
N VAL A 253 -16.30 2.88 7.09
CA VAL A 253 -17.39 1.97 6.72
C VAL A 253 -16.94 0.54 6.96
N ASP A 254 -17.72 -0.19 7.78
CA ASP A 254 -17.52 -1.62 7.92
C ASP A 254 -17.99 -2.35 6.67
N PHE A 255 -17.35 -3.48 6.37
CA PHE A 255 -17.76 -4.33 5.26
C PHE A 255 -18.49 -5.58 5.79
N PRO A 256 -19.39 -6.19 5.02
CA PRO A 256 -20.04 -7.44 5.38
C PRO A 256 -19.01 -8.53 5.72
N GLY A 257 -19.35 -9.43 6.64
CA GLY A 257 -18.44 -10.53 7.07
C GLY A 257 -17.33 -10.12 8.02
N ARG A 258 -17.31 -8.85 8.48
CA ARG A 258 -16.38 -8.43 9.52
C ARG A 258 -16.70 -9.11 10.86
N ILE A 259 -15.66 -9.44 11.62
CA ILE A 259 -15.82 -10.05 12.94
C ILE A 259 -16.49 -9.08 13.89
N GLU A 260 -17.51 -9.55 14.60
CA GLU A 260 -18.22 -8.77 15.61
C GLU A 260 -17.26 -8.16 16.64
N GLY A 261 -17.50 -6.92 17.04
CA GLY A 261 -16.64 -6.18 17.97
C GLY A 261 -15.35 -5.60 17.37
N SER A 262 -15.09 -5.85 16.09
CA SER A 262 -13.92 -5.30 15.37
C SER A 262 -14.26 -4.07 14.53
N SER A 263 -15.37 -3.39 14.79
CA SER A 263 -15.80 -2.23 14.02
C SER A 263 -14.74 -1.12 14.00
N ILE A 264 -14.43 -0.64 12.80
CA ILE A 264 -13.53 0.50 12.62
C ILE A 264 -14.13 1.74 13.26
N ARG A 265 -15.45 1.92 13.20
CA ARG A 265 -16.17 3.08 13.76
C ARG A 265 -15.86 3.30 15.24
N GLN A 266 -15.67 2.23 16.02
CA GLN A 266 -15.32 2.32 17.44
C GLN A 266 -13.97 3.00 17.71
N HIS A 267 -13.10 3.09 16.70
CA HIS A 267 -11.78 3.68 16.81
C HIS A 267 -11.74 5.16 16.41
N PHE A 268 -12.83 5.69 15.85
CA PHE A 268 -12.94 7.10 15.50
C PHE A 268 -13.59 7.88 16.64
N ARG A 269 -12.91 8.94 17.06
CA ARG A 269 -13.53 10.06 17.77
C ARG A 269 -13.68 11.20 16.78
N ASN A 270 -14.75 11.98 16.87
CA ASN A 270 -15.05 13.05 15.91
C ASN A 270 -15.17 12.50 14.48
N LEU A 271 -15.97 11.42 14.33
CA LEU A 271 -16.08 10.70 13.05
C LEU A 271 -16.52 11.62 11.92
N GLU A 272 -17.52 12.46 12.12
CA GLU A 272 -18.04 13.38 11.10
C GLU A 272 -16.95 14.33 10.60
N LEU A 273 -16.22 14.95 11.50
CA LEU A 273 -15.10 15.82 11.14
C LEU A 273 -13.96 15.06 10.43
N TYR A 274 -13.68 13.81 10.83
CA TYR A 274 -12.72 12.96 10.11
C TYR A 274 -13.19 12.65 8.69
N GLN A 275 -14.47 12.35 8.53
CA GLN A 275 -15.08 12.03 7.23
C GLN A 275 -15.00 13.19 6.26
N SER A 276 -15.24 14.42 6.74
CA SER A 276 -15.29 15.62 5.89
C SER A 276 -13.92 16.23 5.60
N THR A 277 -12.88 15.89 6.39
CA THR A 277 -11.59 16.59 6.30
C THR A 277 -10.38 15.68 6.01
N ILE A 278 -10.35 14.44 6.50
CA ILE A 278 -9.15 13.58 6.47
C ILE A 278 -9.33 12.29 5.66
N ASP A 279 -10.54 11.70 5.64
CA ASP A 279 -10.74 10.48 4.86
C ASP A 279 -10.50 10.72 3.36
N ALA A 280 -9.78 9.81 2.69
CA ALA A 280 -9.45 9.98 1.28
C ALA A 280 -10.68 10.12 0.37
N SER A 281 -11.88 9.71 0.80
CA SER A 281 -13.10 9.86 0.01
C SER A 281 -13.44 11.33 -0.31
N VAL A 282 -13.05 12.29 0.54
CA VAL A 282 -13.33 13.72 0.27
C VAL A 282 -12.25 14.39 -0.58
N TYR A 283 -11.10 13.73 -0.76
CA TYR A 283 -10.03 14.21 -1.66
C TYR A 283 -10.28 13.80 -3.11
N TRP A 284 -10.73 12.56 -3.35
CA TRP A 284 -10.89 12.04 -4.71
C TRP A 284 -11.76 12.91 -5.63
N PRO A 285 -12.87 13.53 -5.17
CA PRO A 285 -13.65 14.45 -6.02
C PRO A 285 -12.90 15.71 -6.48
N LEU A 286 -11.80 16.05 -5.81
CA LEU A 286 -10.98 17.22 -6.07
C LEU A 286 -9.75 16.92 -6.94
N VAL A 287 -9.45 15.64 -7.16
CA VAL A 287 -8.31 15.21 -7.98
C VAL A 287 -8.63 15.44 -9.46
N THR A 288 -7.72 16.12 -10.15
CA THR A 288 -7.84 16.43 -11.58
C THR A 288 -6.81 15.72 -12.46
N CYS A 289 -5.75 15.19 -11.85
CA CYS A 289 -4.68 14.49 -12.56
C CYS A 289 -5.04 13.00 -12.79
N PRO A 290 -4.44 12.35 -13.81
CA PRO A 290 -4.57 10.91 -14.04
C PRO A 290 -4.17 10.05 -12.83
N VAL A 291 -4.96 8.99 -12.55
CA VAL A 291 -4.79 8.09 -11.41
C VAL A 291 -4.60 6.65 -11.87
N LEU A 292 -3.49 6.03 -11.49
CA LEU A 292 -3.31 4.57 -11.61
C LEU A 292 -3.32 3.95 -10.21
N PHE A 293 -4.36 3.18 -9.89
CA PHE A 293 -4.44 2.48 -8.61
C PHE A 293 -3.85 1.08 -8.73
N ILE A 294 -2.76 0.82 -8.03
CA ILE A 294 -2.12 -0.49 -7.99
C ILE A 294 -2.38 -1.15 -6.65
N SER A 295 -2.92 -2.38 -6.66
CA SER A 295 -3.22 -3.10 -5.43
C SER A 295 -3.17 -4.62 -5.64
N SER A 296 -3.83 -5.34 -4.73
CA SER A 296 -4.00 -6.79 -4.75
C SER A 296 -5.44 -7.12 -4.37
N SER A 297 -5.99 -8.20 -4.89
CA SER A 297 -7.40 -8.54 -4.69
C SER A 297 -7.80 -8.80 -3.22
N ASN A 298 -6.83 -9.16 -2.38
CA ASN A 298 -7.03 -9.45 -0.96
C ASN A 298 -6.29 -8.45 -0.05
N ASP A 299 -6.02 -7.25 -0.54
CA ASP A 299 -5.31 -6.24 0.24
C ASP A 299 -6.07 -5.87 1.52
N PHE A 300 -5.35 -5.92 2.66
CA PHE A 300 -5.98 -5.62 3.96
C PHE A 300 -6.18 -4.13 4.23
N HIS A 301 -5.40 -3.30 3.55
CA HIS A 301 -5.38 -1.85 3.77
C HIS A 301 -6.21 -1.11 2.74
N SER A 302 -6.09 -1.51 1.48
CA SER A 302 -6.83 -0.98 0.33
C SER A 302 -7.76 -2.06 -0.20
N THR A 303 -8.85 -2.32 0.53
CA THR A 303 -9.77 -3.41 0.17
C THR A 303 -10.38 -3.19 -1.22
N PHE A 304 -10.60 -4.28 -1.93
CA PHE A 304 -10.89 -4.28 -3.37
C PHE A 304 -12.06 -3.37 -3.74
N GLU A 305 -13.20 -3.51 -3.08
CA GLU A 305 -14.40 -2.70 -3.35
C GLU A 305 -14.18 -1.20 -3.08
N ARG A 306 -13.37 -0.87 -2.07
CA ARG A 306 -13.08 0.53 -1.74
C ARG A 306 -12.22 1.23 -2.79
N ILE A 307 -11.43 0.48 -3.57
CA ILE A 307 -10.71 1.04 -4.72
C ILE A 307 -11.73 1.63 -5.69
N TYR A 308 -12.71 0.82 -6.11
CA TYR A 308 -13.73 1.25 -7.07
C TYR A 308 -14.66 2.32 -6.50
N GLN A 309 -15.05 2.21 -5.23
CA GLN A 309 -15.82 3.25 -4.54
C GLN A 309 -15.06 4.59 -4.51
N SER A 310 -13.75 4.57 -4.30
CA SER A 310 -12.93 5.78 -4.29
C SER A 310 -12.79 6.38 -5.69
N LEU A 311 -12.52 5.55 -6.69
CA LEU A 311 -12.35 5.99 -8.08
C LEU A 311 -13.66 6.46 -8.72
N ALA A 312 -14.80 5.94 -8.28
CA ALA A 312 -16.12 6.41 -8.71
C ALA A 312 -16.40 7.88 -8.30
N LEU A 313 -15.62 8.43 -7.36
CA LEU A 313 -15.72 9.84 -6.95
C LEU A 313 -14.94 10.78 -7.87
N LEU A 314 -14.05 10.27 -8.73
CA LEU A 314 -13.31 11.07 -9.70
C LEU A 314 -14.26 11.67 -10.74
N ARG A 315 -14.03 12.93 -11.08
CA ARG A 315 -14.84 13.67 -12.07
C ARG A 315 -14.31 13.56 -13.50
N HIS A 316 -13.31 12.69 -13.73
CA HIS A 316 -12.70 12.46 -15.03
C HIS A 316 -12.46 10.95 -15.24
N PRO A 317 -12.41 10.45 -16.50
CA PRO A 317 -12.24 9.03 -16.79
C PRO A 317 -10.78 8.56 -16.82
N ASN A 318 -9.81 9.45 -16.59
CA ASN A 318 -8.37 9.15 -16.69
C ASN A 318 -7.88 8.39 -15.46
N TRP A 319 -8.41 7.18 -15.25
CA TRP A 319 -7.96 6.31 -14.18
C TRP A 319 -7.92 4.85 -14.63
N ARG A 320 -7.04 4.07 -14.02
CA ARG A 320 -6.89 2.62 -14.23
C ARG A 320 -6.73 1.92 -12.90
N VAL A 321 -7.11 0.65 -12.87
CA VAL A 321 -6.85 -0.27 -11.75
C VAL A 321 -6.03 -1.44 -12.26
N SER A 322 -5.03 -1.83 -11.49
CA SER A 322 -4.24 -3.03 -11.72
C SER A 322 -4.06 -3.79 -10.42
N THR A 323 -4.52 -5.04 -10.41
CA THR A 323 -4.33 -5.93 -9.25
C THR A 323 -3.84 -7.30 -9.68
N ASN A 324 -3.16 -7.99 -8.80
CA ASN A 324 -2.96 -9.43 -8.89
C ASN A 324 -4.02 -10.15 -8.03
N VAL A 325 -4.40 -11.35 -8.44
CA VAL A 325 -5.41 -12.15 -7.75
C VAL A 325 -4.77 -12.97 -6.63
N HIS A 326 -5.52 -13.24 -5.54
CA HIS A 326 -5.11 -14.03 -4.36
C HIS A 326 -3.86 -13.51 -3.64
N GLN A 327 -3.42 -12.30 -3.95
CA GLN A 327 -2.35 -11.62 -3.22
C GLN A 327 -2.92 -10.68 -2.16
N ASN A 328 -2.17 -10.50 -1.07
CA ASN A 328 -2.58 -9.56 -0.04
C ASN A 328 -1.96 -8.17 -0.29
N HIS A 329 -0.88 -7.85 0.31
CA HIS A 329 -0.30 -6.50 0.35
C HIS A 329 1.00 -6.43 -0.46
N GLY A 330 0.97 -6.96 -1.69
CA GLY A 330 2.15 -7.10 -2.53
C GLY A 330 1.81 -7.25 -4.01
N PRO A 331 1.77 -6.16 -4.78
CA PRO A 331 1.66 -6.23 -6.23
C PRO A 331 2.84 -6.98 -6.85
N GLY A 332 2.57 -7.69 -7.94
CA GLY A 332 3.57 -8.42 -8.71
C GLY A 332 4.25 -7.58 -9.81
N PRO A 333 5.15 -8.18 -10.60
CA PRO A 333 5.87 -7.49 -11.67
C PRO A 333 4.96 -6.84 -12.72
N GLU A 334 3.85 -7.51 -13.08
CA GLU A 334 2.87 -7.01 -14.06
C GLU A 334 2.13 -5.75 -13.60
N GLN A 335 2.07 -5.51 -12.29
CA GLN A 335 1.54 -4.28 -11.70
C GLN A 335 2.64 -3.22 -11.55
N TRP A 336 3.83 -3.61 -11.09
CA TRP A 336 4.93 -2.68 -10.88
C TRP A 336 5.39 -1.98 -12.15
N VAL A 337 5.39 -2.67 -13.30
CA VAL A 337 5.78 -2.08 -14.60
C VAL A 337 4.89 -0.90 -14.97
N LEU A 338 3.63 -0.93 -14.58
CA LEU A 338 2.68 0.14 -14.89
C LEU A 338 3.05 1.49 -14.27
N LEU A 339 3.80 1.53 -13.15
CA LEU A 339 4.33 2.79 -12.63
C LEU A 339 5.22 3.49 -13.66
N ASN A 340 6.13 2.74 -14.30
CA ASN A 340 7.02 3.27 -15.31
C ASN A 340 6.23 3.76 -16.53
N LEU A 341 5.30 2.94 -17.02
CA LEU A 341 4.48 3.27 -18.20
C LEU A 341 3.60 4.49 -17.92
N TRP A 342 2.95 4.56 -16.75
CA TRP A 342 2.09 5.67 -16.36
C TRP A 342 2.84 7.00 -16.31
N PHE A 343 4.01 7.00 -15.66
CA PHE A 343 4.82 8.21 -15.58
C PHE A 343 5.54 8.55 -16.89
N ASN A 344 5.88 7.56 -17.73
CA ASN A 344 6.33 7.84 -19.09
C ASN A 344 5.25 8.57 -19.89
N GLN A 345 4.01 8.08 -19.81
CA GLN A 345 2.89 8.67 -20.56
C GLN A 345 2.53 10.07 -20.07
N TYR A 346 2.39 10.28 -18.76
CA TYR A 346 1.85 11.53 -18.22
C TYR A 346 2.89 12.55 -17.74
N LEU A 347 4.15 12.15 -17.56
CA LEU A 347 5.22 13.05 -17.15
C LEU A 347 6.27 13.28 -18.24
N LYS A 348 6.43 12.34 -19.19
CA LYS A 348 7.40 12.48 -20.28
C LYS A 348 6.76 12.64 -21.65
N ASP A 349 5.43 12.58 -21.74
CA ASP A 349 4.68 12.60 -22.99
C ASP A 349 5.11 11.47 -23.97
N ILE A 350 5.55 10.33 -23.41
CA ILE A 350 5.86 9.14 -24.19
C ILE A 350 4.58 8.33 -24.31
N GLU A 351 4.16 8.07 -25.55
CA GLU A 351 2.97 7.27 -25.80
C GLU A 351 3.24 5.78 -25.47
N GLU A 352 2.71 5.33 -24.33
CA GLU A 352 2.83 3.95 -23.85
C GLU A 352 1.63 3.08 -24.25
N ASP A 353 0.60 3.69 -24.84
CA ASP A 353 -0.66 3.04 -25.25
C ASP A 353 -1.24 2.16 -24.13
N ILE A 354 -1.35 2.70 -22.93
CA ILE A 354 -2.04 2.01 -21.84
C ILE A 354 -3.53 1.99 -22.16
N PRO A 355 -4.16 0.80 -22.31
CA PRO A 355 -5.59 0.73 -22.64
C PRO A 355 -6.45 1.45 -21.59
N GLU A 356 -7.64 1.85 -22.01
CA GLU A 356 -8.67 2.28 -21.06
C GLU A 356 -9.09 1.13 -20.15
N THR A 357 -9.70 1.48 -19.00
CA THR A 357 -10.31 0.49 -18.13
C THR A 357 -11.27 -0.38 -18.96
N PRO A 358 -11.08 -1.71 -19.02
CA PRO A 358 -11.86 -2.58 -19.89
C PRO A 358 -13.37 -2.43 -19.61
N PRO A 359 -14.17 -1.98 -20.60
CA PRO A 359 -15.60 -1.85 -20.44
C PRO A 359 -16.25 -3.19 -20.10
N SER A 360 -17.13 -3.19 -19.11
CA SER A 360 -17.82 -4.39 -18.67
C SER A 360 -19.29 -4.14 -18.34
N THR A 361 -20.10 -5.18 -18.47
CA THR A 361 -21.53 -5.17 -18.10
C THR A 361 -21.89 -6.38 -17.26
N PHE A 362 -22.88 -6.23 -16.42
CA PHE A 362 -23.36 -7.29 -15.55
C PHE A 362 -24.89 -7.30 -15.52
N LYS A 363 -25.50 -8.38 -15.99
CA LYS A 363 -26.96 -8.52 -16.16
C LYS A 363 -27.45 -9.73 -15.41
N ILE A 364 -28.52 -9.57 -14.65
CA ILE A 364 -29.17 -10.64 -13.88
C ILE A 364 -30.39 -11.15 -14.65
N SER A 365 -30.52 -12.46 -14.71
CA SER A 365 -31.70 -13.14 -15.27
C SER A 365 -32.07 -14.36 -14.42
N GLY A 366 -33.07 -14.22 -13.56
CA GLY A 366 -33.44 -15.27 -12.60
C GLY A 366 -32.30 -15.65 -11.66
N ASN A 367 -31.92 -16.92 -11.66
CA ASN A 367 -30.85 -17.47 -10.83
C ASN A 367 -29.47 -17.45 -11.52
N SER A 368 -29.32 -16.72 -12.60
CA SER A 368 -28.06 -16.56 -13.34
C SER A 368 -27.76 -15.08 -13.55
N ALA A 369 -26.48 -14.76 -13.66
CA ALA A 369 -25.99 -13.46 -14.06
C ALA A 369 -24.96 -13.63 -15.19
N THR A 370 -25.09 -12.80 -16.22
CA THR A 370 -24.13 -12.74 -17.32
C THR A 370 -23.19 -11.57 -17.08
N PHE A 371 -21.91 -11.83 -16.91
CA PHE A 371 -20.84 -10.84 -16.94
C PHE A 371 -20.23 -10.81 -18.32
N THR A 372 -19.97 -9.60 -18.83
CA THR A 372 -19.36 -9.40 -20.15
C THR A 372 -18.29 -8.32 -20.07
N VAL A 373 -17.12 -8.55 -20.69
CA VAL A 373 -16.02 -7.59 -20.77
C VAL A 373 -15.48 -7.51 -22.21
N THR A 374 -15.16 -6.28 -22.63
CA THR A 374 -14.63 -6.01 -23.98
C THR A 374 -13.30 -5.22 -23.83
N PRO A 375 -12.17 -5.91 -23.63
CA PRO A 375 -10.86 -5.26 -23.53
C PRO A 375 -10.50 -4.50 -24.82
N GLY A 376 -9.87 -3.34 -24.69
CA GLY A 376 -9.28 -2.61 -25.83
C GLY A 376 -7.99 -3.26 -26.33
N GLN A 377 -7.40 -2.72 -27.40
CA GLN A 377 -6.08 -3.13 -27.93
C GLN A 377 -5.94 -4.66 -28.08
N GLN A 378 -6.87 -5.27 -28.82
CA GLN A 378 -6.96 -6.72 -29.00
C GLN A 378 -5.66 -7.35 -29.55
N GLU A 379 -4.89 -6.61 -30.34
CA GLU A 379 -3.62 -7.02 -30.91
C GLU A 379 -2.51 -7.23 -29.87
N ARG A 380 -2.64 -6.61 -28.69
CA ARG A 380 -1.71 -6.77 -27.56
C ARG A 380 -2.28 -7.63 -26.45
N LEU A 381 -3.55 -7.99 -26.51
CA LEU A 381 -4.22 -8.77 -25.49
C LEU A 381 -3.72 -10.21 -25.51
N VAL A 382 -3.12 -10.65 -24.44
CA VAL A 382 -2.63 -12.02 -24.24
C VAL A 382 -3.75 -12.91 -23.74
N ASP A 383 -4.47 -12.42 -22.70
CA ASP A 383 -5.46 -13.20 -22.00
C ASP A 383 -6.48 -12.32 -21.28
N THR A 384 -7.67 -12.90 -20.99
CA THR A 384 -8.72 -12.28 -20.19
C THR A 384 -9.34 -13.33 -19.29
N GLU A 385 -9.17 -13.19 -18.01
CA GLU A 385 -9.71 -14.06 -16.97
C GLU A 385 -10.86 -13.35 -16.25
N VAL A 386 -11.96 -14.06 -16.01
CA VAL A 386 -13.09 -13.55 -15.21
C VAL A 386 -13.07 -14.25 -13.87
N TYR A 387 -13.11 -13.47 -12.80
CA TYR A 387 -13.12 -13.96 -11.43
C TYR A 387 -14.40 -13.56 -10.71
N TYR A 388 -14.96 -14.49 -9.93
CA TYR A 388 -16.12 -14.21 -9.10
C TYR A 388 -15.99 -14.79 -7.69
N SER A 389 -16.81 -14.31 -6.76
CA SER A 389 -16.84 -14.85 -5.39
C SER A 389 -18.16 -14.53 -4.70
N TYR A 390 -18.51 -15.37 -3.72
CA TYR A 390 -19.66 -15.16 -2.83
C TYR A 390 -19.24 -14.66 -1.44
N ASP A 391 -17.95 -14.54 -1.15
CA ASP A 391 -17.47 -14.13 0.17
C ASP A 391 -17.47 -12.59 0.29
N PRO A 392 -18.21 -12.02 1.25
CA PRO A 392 -18.23 -10.57 1.48
C PRO A 392 -16.93 -10.04 2.09
N ASN A 393 -16.07 -10.91 2.65
CA ASN A 393 -14.81 -10.49 3.26
C ASN A 393 -13.68 -10.41 2.21
N SER A 394 -13.50 -9.27 1.60
CA SER A 394 -12.48 -9.06 0.56
C SER A 394 -11.05 -9.41 0.98
N ARG A 395 -10.74 -9.44 2.28
CA ARG A 395 -9.39 -9.75 2.77
C ARG A 395 -9.05 -11.23 2.73
N THR A 396 -10.06 -12.09 2.83
CA THR A 396 -9.90 -13.56 2.87
C THR A 396 -10.60 -14.24 1.71
N ARG A 397 -11.29 -13.47 0.87
CA ARG A 397 -12.06 -13.94 -0.29
C ARG A 397 -11.19 -14.81 -1.20
N PHE A 398 -11.69 -15.98 -1.52
CA PHE A 398 -11.18 -16.76 -2.64
C PHE A 398 -11.93 -16.36 -3.92
N TRP A 399 -11.19 -15.96 -4.93
CA TRP A 399 -11.71 -15.63 -6.23
C TRP A 399 -11.71 -16.88 -7.12
N ILE A 400 -12.86 -17.28 -7.56
CA ILE A 400 -13.06 -18.45 -8.42
C ILE A 400 -12.92 -18.00 -9.86
N SER A 401 -12.07 -18.69 -10.64
CA SER A 401 -12.00 -18.48 -12.09
C SER A 401 -13.28 -18.99 -12.74
N ALA A 402 -13.93 -18.15 -13.54
CA ALA A 402 -15.17 -18.51 -14.24
C ALA A 402 -14.85 -19.10 -15.61
N ASP A 403 -15.65 -20.08 -16.01
CA ASP A 403 -15.63 -20.53 -17.41
C ASP A 403 -16.06 -19.38 -18.33
N THR A 404 -15.17 -18.98 -19.22
CA THR A 404 -15.39 -17.86 -20.13
C THR A 404 -15.60 -18.30 -21.57
N LYS A 405 -16.51 -17.61 -22.26
CA LYS A 405 -16.72 -17.76 -23.69
C LYS A 405 -16.26 -16.51 -24.41
N ARG A 406 -15.37 -16.67 -25.37
CA ARG A 406 -14.93 -15.58 -26.25
C ARG A 406 -15.78 -15.51 -27.50
N SER A 407 -16.28 -14.33 -27.83
CA SER A 407 -16.97 -14.02 -29.07
C SER A 407 -16.40 -12.72 -29.65
N ALA A 408 -15.66 -12.81 -30.73
CA ALA A 408 -14.90 -11.71 -31.33
C ALA A 408 -13.98 -11.03 -30.31
N SER A 409 -14.25 -9.79 -29.92
CA SER A 409 -13.48 -8.99 -28.96
C SER A 409 -14.05 -9.02 -27.53
N THR A 410 -15.05 -9.87 -27.28
CA THR A 410 -15.80 -9.89 -26.04
C THR A 410 -15.65 -11.23 -25.34
N TRP A 411 -15.45 -11.19 -24.02
CA TRP A 411 -15.48 -12.37 -23.14
C TRP A 411 -16.73 -12.30 -22.27
N SER A 412 -17.39 -13.43 -22.06
CA SER A 412 -18.56 -13.54 -21.21
C SER A 412 -18.50 -14.75 -20.31
N ALA A 413 -19.05 -14.61 -19.10
CA ALA A 413 -19.20 -15.69 -18.13
C ALA A 413 -20.65 -15.72 -17.60
N GLU A 414 -21.21 -16.92 -17.48
CA GLU A 414 -22.48 -17.17 -16.82
C GLU A 414 -22.23 -17.59 -15.38
N LEU A 415 -22.75 -16.83 -14.43
CA LEU A 415 -22.49 -17.00 -13.01
C LEU A 415 -23.76 -17.36 -12.25
N PRO A 416 -23.75 -18.39 -11.37
CA PRO A 416 -24.93 -18.70 -10.55
C PRO A 416 -25.19 -17.59 -9.53
N VAL A 417 -26.47 -17.21 -9.39
CA VAL A 417 -26.95 -16.25 -8.40
C VAL A 417 -27.72 -16.99 -7.31
N HIS A 418 -27.36 -16.70 -6.08
CA HIS A 418 -28.01 -17.28 -4.89
C HIS A 418 -28.73 -16.18 -4.11
N GLU A 419 -30.00 -16.41 -3.77
CA GLU A 419 -30.88 -15.39 -3.17
C GLU A 419 -30.31 -14.70 -1.91
N ARG A 420 -29.52 -15.43 -1.12
CA ARG A 420 -28.97 -14.94 0.16
C ARG A 420 -27.44 -14.82 0.19
N LEU A 421 -26.77 -15.00 -0.95
CA LEU A 421 -25.32 -14.79 -1.05
C LEU A 421 -25.01 -13.57 -1.90
N PRO A 422 -24.04 -12.76 -1.50
CA PRO A 422 -23.51 -11.73 -2.39
C PRO A 422 -22.80 -12.40 -3.57
N LEU A 423 -22.75 -11.72 -4.70
CA LEU A 423 -21.94 -12.14 -5.85
C LEU A 423 -21.09 -10.95 -6.29
N TYR A 424 -19.78 -11.13 -6.33
CA TYR A 424 -18.80 -10.16 -6.81
C TYR A 424 -18.14 -10.71 -8.06
N VAL A 425 -17.89 -9.88 -9.05
CA VAL A 425 -17.25 -10.28 -10.32
C VAL A 425 -16.42 -9.15 -10.91
N PHE A 426 -15.30 -9.49 -11.50
CA PHE A 426 -14.47 -8.61 -12.33
C PHE A 426 -13.67 -9.43 -13.34
N ALA A 427 -13.08 -8.75 -14.33
CA ALA A 427 -12.12 -9.35 -15.26
C ALA A 427 -10.73 -8.77 -15.06
N LEU A 428 -9.72 -9.61 -15.28
CA LEU A 428 -8.32 -9.25 -15.36
C LEU A 428 -7.86 -9.45 -16.80
N CYS A 429 -7.40 -8.38 -17.44
CA CYS A 429 -6.96 -8.38 -18.84
C CYS A 429 -5.44 -8.21 -18.88
N ARG A 430 -4.73 -9.22 -19.44
CA ARG A 430 -3.27 -9.24 -19.57
C ARG A 430 -2.85 -8.78 -20.95
N TYR A 431 -1.95 -7.83 -21.01
CA TYR A 431 -1.47 -7.23 -22.25
C TYR A 431 0.03 -7.43 -22.42
N GLN A 432 0.45 -7.69 -23.66
CA GLN A 432 1.86 -7.77 -24.03
C GLN A 432 2.51 -6.38 -24.02
N LEU A 433 3.67 -6.26 -23.40
CA LEU A 433 4.53 -5.08 -23.53
C LEU A 433 5.19 -5.04 -24.92
N ARG A 434 5.51 -3.84 -25.44
CA ARG A 434 6.28 -3.68 -26.67
C ARG A 434 7.68 -4.33 -26.59
N LYS A 435 8.25 -4.35 -25.38
CA LYS A 435 9.50 -5.03 -25.02
C LYS A 435 9.46 -5.45 -23.55
N SER A 436 10.20 -6.49 -23.21
CA SER A 436 10.37 -6.86 -21.79
C SER A 436 11.04 -5.73 -21.03
N VAL A 437 10.57 -5.48 -19.81
CA VAL A 437 11.05 -4.41 -18.92
C VAL A 437 11.73 -5.03 -17.70
N GLN A 438 12.99 -4.63 -17.48
CA GLN A 438 13.71 -4.92 -16.25
C GLN A 438 13.21 -3.96 -15.17
N LEU A 439 12.67 -4.50 -14.08
CA LEU A 439 12.31 -3.80 -12.86
C LEU A 439 13.49 -3.79 -11.88
N GLN A 440 13.35 -3.10 -10.76
CA GLN A 440 14.40 -3.04 -9.74
C GLN A 440 14.85 -4.43 -9.26
N HIS A 441 13.91 -5.37 -9.07
CA HIS A 441 14.16 -6.70 -8.53
C HIS A 441 13.60 -7.83 -9.38
N ASP A 442 12.97 -7.52 -10.51
CA ASP A 442 12.24 -8.49 -11.31
C ASP A 442 12.22 -8.07 -12.79
N HIS A 443 11.56 -8.83 -13.65
CA HIS A 443 11.32 -8.45 -15.03
C HIS A 443 9.92 -8.93 -15.47
N THR A 444 9.38 -8.28 -16.48
CA THR A 444 8.11 -8.71 -17.07
C THR A 444 8.04 -8.35 -18.55
N SER A 445 7.30 -9.15 -19.32
CA SER A 445 6.94 -8.88 -20.72
C SER A 445 5.47 -8.50 -20.87
N THR A 446 4.70 -8.53 -19.76
CA THR A 446 3.27 -8.26 -19.73
C THR A 446 2.90 -7.29 -18.61
N PHE A 447 1.71 -6.71 -18.71
CA PHE A 447 1.06 -5.98 -17.64
C PHE A 447 -0.43 -6.34 -17.60
N VAL A 448 -1.10 -6.06 -16.48
CA VAL A 448 -2.52 -6.37 -16.29
C VAL A 448 -3.33 -5.13 -15.95
N LEU A 449 -4.56 -5.08 -16.46
CA LEU A 449 -5.58 -4.10 -16.08
C LEU A 449 -6.85 -4.81 -15.68
N ASN A 450 -7.53 -4.29 -14.68
CA ASN A 450 -8.83 -4.78 -14.26
C ASN A 450 -9.96 -4.08 -15.02
N SER A 451 -11.07 -4.80 -15.23
CA SER A 451 -12.38 -4.20 -15.53
C SER A 451 -12.94 -3.50 -14.28
N LEU A 452 -14.12 -2.90 -14.40
CA LEU A 452 -14.92 -2.55 -13.23
C LEU A 452 -15.27 -3.82 -12.43
N GLU A 453 -15.33 -3.68 -11.10
CA GLU A 453 -15.99 -4.64 -10.25
C GLU A 453 -17.49 -4.43 -10.30
N HIS A 454 -18.24 -5.52 -10.44
CA HIS A 454 -19.69 -5.55 -10.31
C HIS A 454 -20.08 -6.44 -9.14
N SER A 455 -21.16 -6.09 -8.46
CA SER A 455 -21.65 -6.89 -7.34
C SER A 455 -23.18 -6.88 -7.22
N ILE A 456 -23.70 -7.99 -6.67
CA ILE A 456 -25.06 -8.11 -6.17
C ILE A 456 -24.96 -8.36 -4.68
N ILE A 457 -25.59 -7.51 -3.88
CA ILE A 457 -25.62 -7.69 -2.42
C ILE A 457 -27.08 -7.87 -2.02
N PRO A 458 -27.50 -9.06 -1.57
CA PRO A 458 -28.86 -9.32 -1.11
C PRO A 458 -29.21 -8.45 0.11
N LYS A 459 -30.50 -8.19 0.30
CA LYS A 459 -31.00 -7.48 1.50
C LYS A 459 -30.63 -8.20 2.80
N SER A 460 -30.58 -9.54 2.76
CA SER A 460 -30.17 -10.40 3.88
C SER A 460 -29.11 -11.37 3.39
N VAL A 461 -27.92 -11.26 3.93
CA VAL A 461 -26.80 -12.16 3.63
C VAL A 461 -26.81 -13.30 4.64
N ASP A 462 -26.77 -14.55 4.15
CA ASP A 462 -26.66 -15.74 4.98
C ASP A 462 -25.54 -16.66 4.46
N LEU A 463 -24.38 -16.55 5.09
CA LEU A 463 -23.20 -17.32 4.69
C LEU A 463 -23.31 -18.82 4.97
N ASN A 464 -24.30 -19.28 5.76
CA ASN A 464 -24.54 -20.70 5.94
C ASN A 464 -24.95 -21.38 4.62
N VAL A 465 -25.51 -20.63 3.68
CA VAL A 465 -25.84 -21.13 2.33
C VAL A 465 -24.57 -21.63 1.61
N LEU A 466 -23.39 -21.05 1.86
CA LEU A 466 -22.14 -21.56 1.28
C LEU A 466 -21.87 -23.02 1.65
N ALA A 467 -22.26 -23.45 2.84
CA ALA A 467 -22.14 -24.85 3.27
C ALA A 467 -23.05 -25.81 2.49
N THR A 468 -24.14 -25.31 1.90
CA THR A 468 -25.10 -26.11 1.14
C THR A 468 -24.77 -26.22 -0.35
N LEU A 469 -23.80 -25.44 -0.84
CA LEU A 469 -23.37 -25.52 -2.23
C LEU A 469 -22.68 -26.88 -2.49
N PRO A 470 -22.81 -27.44 -3.73
CA PRO A 470 -22.18 -28.70 -4.07
C PRO A 470 -20.69 -28.72 -3.78
N LYS A 471 -20.23 -29.75 -3.08
CA LYS A 471 -18.80 -29.98 -2.77
C LYS A 471 -18.23 -30.90 -3.84
N THR A 472 -17.66 -30.31 -4.87
CA THR A 472 -17.16 -31.05 -6.03
C THR A 472 -15.65 -31.28 -5.97
N ARG A 473 -14.95 -30.62 -5.03
CA ARG A 473 -13.50 -30.67 -4.92
C ARG A 473 -13.05 -31.31 -3.60
N THR A 474 -12.29 -32.41 -3.70
CA THR A 474 -11.54 -33.00 -2.59
C THR A 474 -10.05 -32.69 -2.71
N VAL A 475 -9.53 -32.55 -3.92
CA VAL A 475 -8.17 -32.10 -4.18
C VAL A 475 -8.08 -30.60 -3.89
N PHE A 476 -7.24 -30.27 -2.90
CA PHE A 476 -6.98 -28.88 -2.55
C PHE A 476 -6.02 -28.23 -3.55
N GLU A 477 -4.96 -28.98 -3.94
CA GLU A 477 -3.95 -28.54 -4.91
C GLU A 477 -3.21 -29.74 -5.48
N ASP A 478 -3.00 -29.81 -6.79
CA ASP A 478 -2.17 -30.81 -7.47
C ASP A 478 -0.94 -30.20 -8.17
N PHE A 479 -0.90 -28.89 -8.22
CA PHE A 479 0.18 -28.10 -8.86
C PHE A 479 0.36 -28.34 -10.35
N ASP A 480 -0.58 -29.00 -11.02
CA ASP A 480 -0.50 -29.26 -12.46
C ASP A 480 -0.47 -27.94 -13.27
N ASP A 481 -1.22 -26.91 -12.82
CA ASP A 481 -1.25 -25.57 -13.38
C ASP A 481 -0.28 -24.60 -12.66
N GLY A 482 0.67 -25.11 -11.90
CA GLY A 482 1.60 -24.33 -11.10
C GLY A 482 1.01 -23.80 -9.80
N ILE A 483 1.33 -22.55 -9.43
CA ILE A 483 0.92 -21.93 -8.17
C ILE A 483 -0.04 -20.75 -8.36
N GLN A 484 -0.88 -20.77 -9.38
CA GLN A 484 -1.72 -19.63 -9.75
C GLN A 484 -2.58 -19.09 -8.60
N ASP A 485 -3.13 -19.98 -7.77
CA ASP A 485 -3.97 -19.63 -6.61
C ASP A 485 -3.18 -19.42 -5.31
N TRP A 486 -1.87 -19.31 -5.42
CA TRP A 486 -0.99 -19.13 -4.28
C TRP A 486 -0.26 -17.79 -4.35
N SER A 487 -0.22 -17.11 -3.24
CA SER A 487 0.62 -15.93 -3.06
C SER A 487 2.00 -16.31 -2.53
N THR A 488 3.01 -15.56 -2.95
CA THR A 488 4.37 -15.72 -2.46
C THR A 488 4.84 -14.40 -1.86
N ARG A 489 5.47 -14.44 -0.71
CA ARG A 489 6.01 -13.22 -0.09
C ARG A 489 7.50 -13.05 -0.32
N ASP A 490 8.23 -14.13 -0.39
CA ASP A 490 9.71 -14.15 -0.47
C ASP A 490 10.23 -15.27 -1.38
N ASN A 491 9.39 -15.77 -2.29
CA ASN A 491 9.61 -16.95 -3.14
C ASN A 491 9.94 -18.24 -2.37
N ARG A 492 9.76 -18.24 -1.04
CA ARG A 492 10.19 -19.33 -0.13
C ARG A 492 9.07 -19.88 0.74
N SER A 493 7.92 -19.27 0.70
CA SER A 493 6.68 -19.79 1.27
C SER A 493 5.53 -19.49 0.33
N ILE A 494 4.58 -20.41 0.25
CA ILE A 494 3.36 -20.24 -0.55
C ILE A 494 2.18 -20.14 0.39
N LYS A 495 1.25 -19.23 0.11
CA LYS A 495 0.05 -18.98 0.90
C LYS A 495 -1.18 -18.91 0.01
N THR A 496 -2.26 -19.56 0.40
CA THR A 496 -3.51 -19.57 -0.35
C THR A 496 -4.72 -19.26 0.52
N TYR A 497 -5.78 -18.77 -0.13
CA TYR A 497 -7.13 -18.58 0.42
C TYR A 497 -8.09 -19.71 0.02
N LYS A 498 -7.61 -20.78 -0.63
CA LYS A 498 -8.44 -21.89 -1.15
C LYS A 498 -9.35 -22.56 -0.12
N PHE A 499 -9.01 -22.47 1.17
CA PHE A 499 -9.94 -22.92 2.22
C PHE A 499 -11.28 -22.17 2.22
N GLN A 500 -11.34 -20.99 1.60
CA GLN A 500 -12.58 -20.22 1.43
C GLN A 500 -13.35 -20.57 0.15
N SER A 501 -12.82 -21.50 -0.68
CA SER A 501 -13.55 -21.97 -1.86
C SER A 501 -14.83 -22.68 -1.45
N PRO A 502 -16.00 -22.30 -1.98
CA PRO A 502 -17.28 -22.89 -1.58
C PRO A 502 -17.46 -24.33 -2.06
N ASP A 503 -16.71 -24.76 -3.08
CA ASP A 503 -16.75 -26.11 -3.66
C ASP A 503 -15.83 -27.12 -2.95
N LEU A 504 -14.97 -26.66 -2.03
CA LEU A 504 -14.07 -27.50 -1.27
C LEU A 504 -14.83 -28.15 -0.09
N ASP A 505 -14.73 -29.49 0.02
CA ASP A 505 -15.24 -30.21 1.20
C ASP A 505 -14.24 -30.05 2.36
N ARG A 506 -14.60 -29.20 3.30
CA ARG A 506 -13.83 -28.86 4.50
C ARG A 506 -14.57 -29.19 5.79
N SER A 507 -15.33 -30.29 5.79
CA SER A 507 -15.96 -30.79 7.00
C SER A 507 -14.91 -31.18 8.05
N ASN A 508 -15.27 -31.09 9.34
CA ASN A 508 -14.31 -31.26 10.43
C ASN A 508 -13.84 -32.71 10.65
N ASP A 509 -14.42 -33.69 9.97
CA ASP A 509 -14.00 -35.10 9.92
C ASP A 509 -12.87 -35.35 8.92
N LYS A 510 -12.58 -34.41 8.02
CA LYS A 510 -11.50 -34.51 7.05
C LYS A 510 -10.11 -34.35 7.68
N LYS A 511 -9.12 -34.99 7.04
CA LYS A 511 -7.70 -34.87 7.33
C LYS A 511 -6.97 -34.17 6.18
N LEU A 512 -5.91 -33.45 6.50
CA LEU A 512 -5.06 -32.83 5.49
C LEU A 512 -3.99 -33.83 5.06
N SER A 513 -3.97 -34.16 3.78
CA SER A 513 -3.01 -35.10 3.17
C SER A 513 -2.09 -34.31 2.22
N LEU A 514 -0.77 -34.50 2.37
CA LEU A 514 0.23 -33.91 1.49
C LEU A 514 1.12 -35.00 0.89
N THR A 515 1.29 -34.98 -0.43
CA THR A 515 2.26 -35.85 -1.11
C THR A 515 3.57 -35.08 -1.30
N ILE A 516 4.65 -35.52 -0.65
CA ILE A 516 5.95 -34.86 -0.64
C ILE A 516 7.03 -35.84 -1.07
N ASN A 517 7.88 -35.44 -2.00
CA ASN A 517 9.07 -36.14 -2.41
C ASN A 517 10.33 -35.45 -1.91
N PRO A 518 11.05 -36.00 -0.92
CA PRO A 518 12.24 -35.32 -0.36
C PRO A 518 13.44 -35.27 -1.30
N LEU A 519 13.47 -36.10 -2.35
CA LEU A 519 14.59 -36.17 -3.31
C LEU A 519 15.96 -36.42 -2.64
N GLY A 520 15.99 -37.26 -1.58
CA GLY A 520 17.20 -37.57 -0.82
C GLY A 520 17.60 -36.53 0.22
N LYS A 521 16.89 -35.42 0.34
CA LYS A 521 17.14 -34.38 1.32
C LYS A 521 16.47 -34.65 2.65
N LYS A 522 16.99 -34.03 3.70
CA LYS A 522 16.33 -33.89 5.00
C LYS A 522 15.54 -32.59 5.02
N LEU A 523 14.22 -32.69 5.00
CA LEU A 523 13.33 -31.56 4.89
C LEU A 523 12.56 -31.36 6.20
N ARG A 524 12.24 -30.09 6.51
CA ARG A 524 11.27 -29.72 7.54
C ARG A 524 10.10 -29.03 6.88
N LEU A 525 8.95 -29.70 6.88
CA LEU A 525 7.66 -29.15 6.48
C LEU A 525 7.09 -28.31 7.63
N ARG A 526 6.64 -27.10 7.32
CA ARG A 526 5.84 -26.27 8.23
C ARG A 526 4.57 -25.84 7.52
N ILE A 527 3.42 -26.03 8.17
CA ILE A 527 2.11 -25.56 7.72
C ILE A 527 1.57 -24.62 8.78
N ASN A 528 1.21 -23.41 8.35
CA ASN A 528 0.56 -22.42 9.19
C ASN A 528 -0.85 -22.16 8.65
N LEU A 529 -1.85 -22.26 9.51
CA LEU A 529 -3.25 -21.98 9.21
C LEU A 529 -3.70 -20.77 10.01
N GLU A 530 -4.46 -19.87 9.39
CA GLU A 530 -5.04 -18.72 10.07
C GLU A 530 -6.56 -18.72 9.89
N SER A 531 -7.31 -18.67 10.99
CA SER A 531 -8.78 -18.55 10.98
C SER A 531 -9.24 -17.11 10.76
N GLN A 532 -8.34 -16.13 10.91
CA GLN A 532 -8.61 -14.72 10.72
C GLN A 532 -7.37 -14.06 10.13
N PHE A 533 -7.57 -13.26 9.10
CA PHE A 533 -6.48 -12.46 8.56
C PHE A 533 -6.01 -11.43 9.59
N LEU A 534 -4.70 -11.39 9.85
CA LEU A 534 -4.08 -10.54 10.89
C LEU A 534 -4.64 -10.77 12.30
N SER A 535 -4.84 -12.01 12.72
CA SER A 535 -5.14 -12.29 14.12
C SER A 535 -4.04 -11.70 15.01
N ARG A 536 -4.38 -10.67 15.76
CA ARG A 536 -3.52 -9.97 16.73
C ARG A 536 -4.31 -9.76 18.02
N PRO A 537 -3.65 -9.71 19.17
CA PRO A 537 -2.23 -9.82 19.48
C PRO A 537 -1.78 -11.24 19.87
N ASN A 538 -2.70 -12.18 20.13
CA ASN A 538 -2.43 -13.39 20.90
C ASN A 538 -2.26 -14.66 20.06
N ASN A 539 -2.19 -14.58 18.75
CA ASN A 539 -2.11 -15.73 17.82
C ASN A 539 -3.20 -16.80 18.01
N LEU A 540 -4.33 -16.44 18.61
CA LEU A 540 -5.43 -17.39 18.92
C LEU A 540 -6.06 -18.01 17.67
N GLY A 541 -6.00 -17.31 16.55
CA GLY A 541 -6.47 -17.80 15.27
C GLY A 541 -5.37 -18.40 14.40
N LYS A 542 -4.15 -18.61 14.93
CA LYS A 542 -3.03 -19.22 14.23
C LYS A 542 -2.76 -20.60 14.75
N PHE A 543 -2.72 -21.57 13.85
CA PHE A 543 -2.44 -22.96 14.11
C PHE A 543 -1.23 -23.38 13.31
N SER A 544 -0.34 -24.17 13.89
CA SER A 544 0.89 -24.58 13.23
C SER A 544 1.10 -26.09 13.37
N TYR A 545 1.64 -26.66 12.29
CA TYR A 545 2.11 -28.04 12.26
C TYR A 545 3.54 -28.06 11.71
N THR A 546 4.39 -28.91 12.26
CA THR A 546 5.77 -29.07 11.78
C THR A 546 6.15 -30.55 11.80
N ARG A 547 6.75 -31.02 10.70
CA ARG A 547 7.21 -32.40 10.56
C ARG A 547 8.53 -32.49 9.80
N GLU A 548 9.40 -33.40 10.24
CA GLU A 548 10.60 -33.76 9.50
C GLU A 548 10.28 -34.84 8.48
N ILE A 549 10.83 -34.70 7.28
CA ILE A 549 10.60 -35.60 6.14
C ILE A 549 11.95 -35.94 5.53
N ASN A 550 12.20 -37.21 5.31
CA ASN A 550 13.43 -37.70 4.72
C ASN A 550 13.16 -38.88 3.81
N GLY A 551 14.13 -39.27 2.99
CA GLY A 551 14.05 -40.41 2.08
C GLY A 551 14.17 -40.03 0.61
N ASN A 552 14.15 -41.05 -0.27
CA ASN A 552 14.39 -40.86 -1.71
C ASN A 552 13.13 -41.06 -2.56
N LYS A 553 11.98 -41.30 -1.91
CA LYS A 553 10.71 -41.55 -2.60
C LYS A 553 9.62 -40.61 -2.09
N ALA A 554 8.67 -40.36 -2.95
CA ALA A 554 7.47 -39.63 -2.57
C ALA A 554 6.74 -40.39 -1.44
N GLN A 555 6.27 -39.65 -0.46
CA GLN A 555 5.52 -40.15 0.69
C GLN A 555 4.31 -39.28 0.98
N THR A 556 3.27 -39.88 1.51
CA THR A 556 2.07 -39.17 1.93
C THR A 556 2.14 -38.87 3.41
N VAL A 557 1.97 -37.58 3.75
CA VAL A 557 1.87 -37.10 5.12
C VAL A 557 0.40 -36.80 5.39
N VAL A 558 -0.22 -37.62 6.24
CA VAL A 558 -1.60 -37.39 6.69
C VAL A 558 -1.55 -36.69 8.05
N ILE A 559 -2.31 -35.64 8.20
CA ILE A 559 -2.32 -34.75 9.36
C ILE A 559 -3.76 -34.64 9.85
N ASP A 560 -3.98 -35.07 11.06
CA ASP A 560 -5.27 -34.91 11.71
C ASP A 560 -5.48 -33.44 12.14
N ARG A 561 -6.74 -33.06 12.21
CA ARG A 561 -7.13 -31.75 12.73
C ARG A 561 -6.54 -31.47 14.10
N ASP A 562 -6.45 -32.49 14.94
CA ASP A 562 -5.95 -32.42 16.30
C ASP A 562 -4.43 -32.23 16.41
N ASP A 563 -3.69 -32.38 15.32
CA ASP A 563 -2.26 -32.08 15.24
C ASP A 563 -1.99 -30.56 15.12
N PHE A 564 -3.00 -29.79 14.71
CA PHE A 564 -2.90 -28.35 14.63
C PHE A 564 -3.40 -27.69 15.91
N LYS A 565 -2.50 -27.03 16.64
CA LYS A 565 -2.84 -26.31 17.88
C LYS A 565 -2.52 -24.84 17.76
N ASN A 566 -3.35 -24.00 18.37
CA ASN A 566 -3.05 -22.59 18.59
C ASN A 566 -2.32 -22.37 19.92
N ALA A 567 -2.05 -21.11 20.26
CA ALA A 567 -1.37 -20.73 21.50
C ALA A 567 -2.14 -21.16 22.78
N ASP A 568 -3.46 -21.33 22.71
CA ASP A 568 -4.31 -21.77 23.82
C ASP A 568 -4.52 -23.30 23.83
N GLY A 569 -3.87 -24.04 22.95
CA GLY A 569 -4.04 -25.48 22.80
C GLY A 569 -5.36 -25.90 22.12
N LYS A 570 -6.13 -24.97 21.56
CA LYS A 570 -7.35 -25.28 20.81
C LYS A 570 -7.02 -25.88 19.46
N THR A 571 -7.85 -26.84 19.04
CA THR A 571 -7.77 -27.51 17.73
C THR A 571 -8.35 -26.64 16.63
N VAL A 572 -7.86 -26.81 15.42
CA VAL A 572 -8.37 -26.15 14.22
C VAL A 572 -9.78 -26.63 13.85
N GLU A 573 -10.58 -25.74 13.30
CA GLU A 573 -11.85 -26.06 12.65
C GLU A 573 -11.73 -25.68 11.17
N TRP A 574 -11.74 -26.68 10.27
CA TRP A 574 -11.52 -26.46 8.83
C TRP A 574 -12.44 -25.41 8.22
N PRO A 575 -13.76 -25.38 8.50
CA PRO A 575 -14.65 -24.36 7.95
C PRO A 575 -14.29 -22.92 8.34
N LYS A 576 -13.53 -22.74 9.42
CA LYS A 576 -13.12 -21.41 9.92
C LYS A 576 -11.75 -20.96 9.42
N ILE A 577 -11.02 -21.80 8.65
CA ILE A 577 -9.70 -21.43 8.14
C ILE A 577 -9.84 -20.46 6.97
N ALA A 578 -9.18 -19.32 7.09
CA ALA A 578 -9.09 -18.31 6.04
C ALA A 578 -7.88 -18.55 5.12
N THR A 579 -6.72 -18.93 5.68
CA THR A 579 -5.50 -19.07 4.88
C THR A 579 -4.68 -20.28 5.30
N CYS A 580 -3.99 -20.88 4.32
CA CYS A 580 -2.98 -21.90 4.51
C CYS A 580 -1.65 -21.43 3.94
N GLU A 581 -0.60 -21.47 4.75
CA GLU A 581 0.77 -21.17 4.33
C GLU A 581 1.67 -22.39 4.49
N ILE A 582 2.44 -22.72 3.46
CA ILE A 582 3.36 -23.85 3.46
C ILE A 582 4.79 -23.33 3.25
N THR A 583 5.69 -23.83 4.09
CA THR A 583 7.14 -23.59 4.00
C THR A 583 7.88 -24.91 4.14
N ILE A 584 8.85 -25.15 3.28
CA ILE A 584 9.74 -26.32 3.36
C ILE A 584 11.17 -25.81 3.54
N VAL A 585 11.88 -26.31 4.55
CA VAL A 585 13.25 -25.93 4.87
C VAL A 585 14.15 -27.16 4.67
N ASP A 586 15.21 -26.99 3.90
CA ASP A 586 16.30 -27.96 3.82
C ASP A 586 17.11 -27.89 5.12
N GLN A 587 17.18 -28.98 5.86
CA GLN A 587 17.79 -29.02 7.19
C GLN A 587 19.33 -28.98 7.16
N GLU A 588 19.94 -29.35 6.04
CA GLU A 588 21.39 -29.31 5.90
C GLU A 588 21.88 -27.89 5.63
N THR A 589 21.20 -27.18 4.74
CA THR A 589 21.56 -25.80 4.37
C THR A 589 20.87 -24.74 5.23
N GLN A 590 19.84 -25.11 6.01
CA GLN A 590 18.93 -24.23 6.75
C GLN A 590 18.20 -23.22 5.83
N ALA A 591 18.24 -23.44 4.53
CA ALA A 591 17.56 -22.60 3.55
C ALA A 591 16.11 -23.03 3.35
N LYS A 592 15.20 -22.06 3.21
CA LYS A 592 13.86 -22.33 2.72
C LYS A 592 13.93 -22.68 1.24
N LEU A 593 13.21 -23.69 0.82
CA LEU A 593 13.10 -24.05 -0.59
C LEU A 593 12.19 -23.07 -1.34
N ASP A 594 12.54 -22.78 -2.57
CA ASP A 594 11.68 -22.02 -3.46
C ASP A 594 10.58 -22.93 -4.02
N LEU A 595 9.38 -22.78 -3.47
CA LEU A 595 8.19 -23.56 -3.88
C LEU A 595 7.49 -22.95 -5.11
N THR A 596 7.99 -21.83 -5.65
CA THR A 596 7.39 -21.15 -6.81
C THR A 596 7.91 -21.69 -8.15
N GLN A 597 9.01 -22.42 -8.12
CA GLN A 597 9.64 -22.99 -9.31
C GLN A 597 9.24 -24.46 -9.52
N THR A 598 9.40 -24.95 -10.74
CA THR A 598 9.12 -26.34 -11.11
C THR A 598 9.82 -27.36 -10.20
N ALA A 599 11.05 -27.05 -9.76
CA ALA A 599 11.76 -27.87 -8.79
C ALA A 599 11.05 -27.96 -7.41
N GLY A 600 10.30 -26.93 -7.03
CA GLY A 600 9.45 -26.96 -5.83
C GLY A 600 8.26 -27.89 -5.96
N HIS A 601 7.67 -27.98 -7.16
CA HIS A 601 6.56 -28.87 -7.47
C HIS A 601 6.99 -30.36 -7.54
N GLU A 602 8.26 -30.63 -7.86
CA GLU A 602 8.80 -31.99 -7.73
C GLU A 602 8.84 -32.46 -6.26
N ILE A 603 8.95 -31.53 -5.31
CA ILE A 603 8.99 -31.80 -3.87
C ILE A 603 7.58 -31.83 -3.31
N LEU A 604 6.79 -30.78 -3.47
CA LEU A 604 5.39 -30.71 -3.01
C LEU A 604 4.46 -30.97 -4.21
N ARG A 605 3.87 -32.15 -4.27
CA ARG A 605 3.15 -32.64 -5.46
C ARG A 605 1.64 -32.54 -5.37
N LYS A 606 1.08 -32.68 -4.18
CA LYS A 606 -0.39 -32.70 -4.01
C LYS A 606 -0.78 -32.38 -2.59
N ILE A 607 -1.91 -31.73 -2.43
CA ILE A 607 -2.57 -31.47 -1.17
C ILE A 607 -4.05 -31.84 -1.32
N GLU A 608 -4.61 -32.58 -0.35
CA GLU A 608 -5.98 -33.06 -0.38
C GLU A 608 -6.61 -32.95 1.01
N LEU A 609 -7.94 -32.81 1.05
CA LEU A 609 -8.73 -33.12 2.24
C LEU A 609 -9.36 -34.50 2.05
N ILE A 610 -8.95 -35.47 2.85
CA ILE A 610 -9.36 -36.88 2.78
C ILE A 610 -10.19 -37.27 4.00
N ASP A 611 -10.90 -38.43 3.93
CA ASP A 611 -11.67 -39.00 5.03
C ASP A 611 -10.79 -39.48 6.19
#